data_788f5d0207fe4b5690ba503978f10537
#
_entry.id   788f5d0207fe4b5690ba503978f10537
#
_cell.length_a   1.000
_cell.length_b   1.000
_cell.length_c   1.000
_cell.angle_alpha   90.00
_cell.angle_beta   90.00
_cell.angle_gamma   90.00
#
_symmetry.space_group_name_H-M   'P 1'
#
loop_
_entity.id
_entity.type
_entity.pdbx_description
1 polymer ?
#
loop_
_entity_poly.entity_id
_entity_poly.type
_entity_poly.pdbx_seq_one_letter_code
_entity_poly.pdbx_strand_id
1 'polypeptide(L)'
;YVFSMKAHGTQKRASDDPYFSHPLEVAGILTGMQLDCDTIVTALLHDTIEDTVATYEQIEELFGTNIARMVDGVTKLSELEYTSETLKQAENFRKLLLAMSTDIRVLLVKLADRLHNMRTLHHIQKSEKRSRIARETLDIYAPLAERIGMQELMNELESLSFPHVYPEAYESIMKRLDYLHDNTENIRDEVINELEKIFLKNHLEVEVVGRRKQPYSIWKKITYRNVSLENQADLFAFRVIVDGAEDCYRALGVIHDY
;
A
#
# COMPACT_ATOMS: atom_id res chain seq x y z
N TYR A 1 23.16 8.19 3.52
CA TYR A 1 23.20 8.39 2.08
C TYR A 1 24.53 7.92 1.49
N VAL A 2 25.67 8.62 1.81
CA VAL A 2 26.99 8.35 1.21
C VAL A 2 27.46 6.91 1.46
N PHE A 3 27.23 6.36 2.65
CA PHE A 3 27.57 4.98 2.99
C PHE A 3 26.84 3.98 2.08
N SER A 4 25.51 4.04 2.00
CA SER A 4 24.71 3.12 1.20
C SER A 4 25.03 3.25 -0.30
N MET A 5 25.19 4.47 -0.81
CA MET A 5 25.62 4.71 -2.19
C MET A 5 26.97 4.05 -2.51
N LYS A 6 27.94 4.13 -1.60
CA LYS A 6 29.25 3.49 -1.76
C LYS A 6 29.16 1.97 -1.64
N ALA A 7 28.34 1.46 -0.71
CA ALA A 7 28.16 0.03 -0.49
C ALA A 7 27.59 -0.67 -1.73
N HIS A 8 26.55 -0.08 -2.34
CA HIS A 8 25.94 -0.61 -3.58
C HIS A 8 26.81 -0.37 -4.84
N GLY A 9 27.69 0.63 -4.82
CA GLY A 9 28.67 0.87 -5.89
C GLY A 9 28.03 0.97 -7.27
N THR A 10 28.40 0.03 -8.17
CA THR A 10 27.93 -0.02 -9.56
C THR A 10 26.76 -0.96 -9.78
N GLN A 11 26.14 -1.47 -8.72
CA GLN A 11 24.95 -2.34 -8.85
C GLN A 11 23.82 -1.59 -9.55
N LYS A 12 23.06 -2.33 -10.37
CA LYS A 12 21.92 -1.82 -11.14
C LYS A 12 20.66 -2.62 -10.85
N ARG A 13 19.51 -1.95 -10.97
CA ARG A 13 18.19 -2.56 -10.91
C ARG A 13 17.77 -3.17 -12.27
N ALA A 14 16.61 -3.83 -12.28
CA ALA A 14 16.01 -4.34 -13.52
C ALA A 14 15.61 -3.23 -14.51
N SER A 15 15.48 -1.98 -14.07
CA SER A 15 15.27 -0.77 -14.88
C SER A 15 16.56 -0.20 -15.49
N ASP A 16 17.73 -0.79 -15.20
CA ASP A 16 19.08 -0.28 -15.52
C ASP A 16 19.50 0.97 -14.71
N ASP A 17 18.67 1.45 -13.80
CA ASP A 17 19.01 2.55 -12.90
C ASP A 17 20.04 2.10 -11.84
N PRO A 18 20.84 3.03 -11.27
CA PRO A 18 21.69 2.74 -10.13
C PRO A 18 20.88 2.14 -8.97
N TYR A 19 21.37 1.07 -8.36
CA TYR A 19 20.63 0.37 -7.29
C TYR A 19 20.22 1.31 -6.15
N PHE A 20 21.09 2.26 -5.80
CA PHE A 20 20.85 3.22 -4.72
C PHE A 20 19.61 4.10 -4.92
N SER A 21 19.06 4.22 -6.13
CA SER A 21 17.78 4.93 -6.34
C SER A 21 16.64 4.32 -5.52
N HIS A 22 16.67 2.99 -5.31
CA HIS A 22 15.66 2.28 -4.54
C HIS A 22 15.62 2.64 -3.05
N PRO A 23 16.70 2.51 -2.27
CA PRO A 23 16.71 2.96 -0.88
C PRO A 23 16.31 4.43 -0.71
N LEU A 24 16.65 5.28 -1.68
CA LEU A 24 16.27 6.69 -1.65
C LEU A 24 14.76 6.88 -1.80
N GLU A 25 14.13 6.18 -2.75
CA GLU A 25 12.67 6.20 -2.95
C GLU A 25 11.92 5.61 -1.75
N VAL A 26 12.41 4.51 -1.16
CA VAL A 26 11.86 3.94 0.07
C VAL A 26 11.90 4.94 1.22
N ALA A 27 13.03 5.62 1.40
CA ALA A 27 13.16 6.70 2.38
C ALA A 27 12.20 7.87 2.09
N GLY A 28 12.00 8.21 0.82
CA GLY A 28 11.03 9.22 0.37
C GLY A 28 9.59 8.87 0.76
N ILE A 29 9.17 7.62 0.55
CA ILE A 29 7.85 7.11 0.95
C ILE A 29 7.65 7.29 2.48
N LEU A 30 8.62 6.87 3.29
CA LEU A 30 8.55 6.96 4.75
C LEU A 30 8.62 8.40 5.26
N THR A 31 9.34 9.28 4.56
CA THR A 31 9.35 10.73 4.85
C THR A 31 7.96 11.34 4.62
N GLY A 32 7.27 10.95 3.54
CA GLY A 32 5.88 11.34 3.30
C GLY A 32 4.90 10.89 4.40
N MET A 33 5.24 9.81 5.12
CA MET A 33 4.50 9.31 6.29
C MET A 33 4.92 10.00 7.62
N GLN A 34 5.84 10.98 7.58
CA GLN A 34 6.33 11.74 8.73
C GLN A 34 6.95 10.87 9.84
N LEU A 35 7.69 9.81 9.47
CA LEU A 35 8.36 8.93 10.42
C LEU A 35 9.66 9.55 10.95
N ASP A 36 10.18 8.97 12.05
CA ASP A 36 11.37 9.44 12.73
C ASP A 36 12.67 9.24 11.92
N CYS A 37 13.74 9.96 12.30
CA CYS A 37 15.01 9.92 11.61
C CYS A 37 15.64 8.52 11.55
N ASP A 38 15.52 7.72 12.61
CA ASP A 38 16.11 6.38 12.67
C ASP A 38 15.45 5.47 11.63
N THR A 39 14.13 5.59 11.44
CA THR A 39 13.37 4.87 10.41
C THR A 39 13.81 5.26 9.00
N ILE A 40 14.01 6.56 8.74
CA ILE A 40 14.47 7.05 7.44
C ILE A 40 15.91 6.59 7.15
N VAL A 41 16.80 6.63 8.16
CA VAL A 41 18.18 6.12 8.02
C VAL A 41 18.17 4.60 7.78
N THR A 42 17.30 3.86 8.49
CA THR A 42 17.11 2.42 8.27
C THR A 42 16.67 2.14 6.83
N ALA A 43 15.75 2.91 6.29
CA ALA A 43 15.31 2.78 4.89
C ALA A 43 16.47 3.00 3.89
N LEU A 44 17.36 3.96 4.16
CA LEU A 44 18.54 4.18 3.31
C LEU A 44 19.56 3.04 3.39
N LEU A 45 19.52 2.23 4.43
CA LEU A 45 20.49 1.17 4.71
C LEU A 45 19.90 -0.25 4.57
N HIS A 46 18.61 -0.42 4.37
CA HIS A 46 17.88 -1.68 4.57
C HIS A 46 18.44 -2.86 3.76
N ASP A 47 18.89 -2.61 2.53
CA ASP A 47 19.47 -3.63 1.65
C ASP A 47 20.99 -3.78 1.78
N THR A 48 21.67 -2.95 2.57
CA THR A 48 23.14 -2.95 2.60
C THR A 48 23.74 -4.23 3.17
N ILE A 49 23.13 -4.84 4.17
CA ILE A 49 23.58 -6.13 4.73
C ILE A 49 23.28 -7.27 3.76
N GLU A 50 22.10 -7.26 3.11
CA GLU A 50 21.64 -8.34 2.23
C GLU A 50 22.39 -8.33 0.89
N ASP A 51 22.56 -7.18 0.28
CA ASP A 51 22.98 -7.04 -1.12
C ASP A 51 24.43 -6.55 -1.30
N THR A 52 25.16 -6.27 -0.18
CA THR A 52 26.53 -5.76 -0.26
C THR A 52 27.46 -6.47 0.72
N VAL A 53 28.71 -5.98 0.82
CA VAL A 53 29.70 -6.47 1.78
C VAL A 53 29.61 -5.79 3.15
N ALA A 54 28.62 -4.93 3.38
CA ALA A 54 28.44 -4.25 4.65
C ALA A 54 28.00 -5.24 5.74
N THR A 55 28.55 -5.08 6.96
CA THR A 55 28.22 -5.95 8.09
C THR A 55 27.39 -5.21 9.14
N TYR A 56 26.73 -5.99 10.00
CA TYR A 56 25.99 -5.46 11.14
C TYR A 56 26.86 -4.56 12.02
N GLU A 57 28.11 -5.01 12.31
CA GLU A 57 29.06 -4.30 13.17
C GLU A 57 29.46 -2.95 12.59
N GLN A 58 29.65 -2.86 11.26
CA GLN A 58 29.95 -1.60 10.59
C GLN A 58 28.77 -0.61 10.69
N ILE A 59 27.53 -1.11 10.54
CA ILE A 59 26.35 -0.25 10.68
C ILE A 59 26.18 0.17 12.13
N GLU A 60 26.42 -0.72 13.10
CA GLU A 60 26.34 -0.40 14.52
C GLU A 60 27.36 0.64 14.93
N GLU A 61 28.60 0.53 14.46
CA GLU A 61 29.67 1.50 14.75
C GLU A 61 29.39 2.90 14.19
N LEU A 62 28.83 2.97 12.95
CA LEU A 62 28.60 4.23 12.23
C LEU A 62 27.29 4.92 12.58
N PHE A 63 26.23 4.14 12.84
CA PHE A 63 24.87 4.65 12.97
C PHE A 63 24.18 4.29 14.30
N GLY A 64 24.85 3.50 15.13
CA GLY A 64 24.36 3.09 16.44
C GLY A 64 23.52 1.80 16.44
N THR A 65 23.41 1.19 17.61
CA THR A 65 22.80 -0.12 17.83
C THR A 65 21.30 -0.16 17.41
N ASN A 66 20.57 0.95 17.60
CA ASN A 66 19.14 1.01 17.27
C ASN A 66 18.92 0.83 15.76
N ILE A 67 19.63 1.59 14.94
CA ILE A 67 19.55 1.51 13.48
C ILE A 67 20.04 0.16 12.98
N ALA A 68 21.18 -0.34 13.51
CA ALA A 68 21.72 -1.65 13.14
C ALA A 68 20.71 -2.79 13.39
N ARG A 69 20.02 -2.78 14.53
CA ARG A 69 18.95 -3.76 14.85
C ARG A 69 17.77 -3.67 13.89
N MET A 70 17.36 -2.46 13.52
CA MET A 70 16.26 -2.30 12.56
C MET A 70 16.67 -2.81 11.16
N VAL A 71 17.87 -2.50 10.68
CA VAL A 71 18.38 -2.99 9.38
C VAL A 71 18.45 -4.53 9.39
N ASP A 72 19.03 -5.13 10.43
CA ASP A 72 19.07 -6.59 10.62
C ASP A 72 17.67 -7.20 10.66
N GLY A 73 16.73 -6.52 11.31
CA GLY A 73 15.32 -6.93 11.32
C GLY A 73 14.68 -6.96 9.94
N VAL A 74 14.94 -5.93 9.11
CA VAL A 74 14.44 -5.90 7.73
C VAL A 74 15.06 -7.02 6.90
N THR A 75 16.39 -7.24 6.99
CA THR A 75 17.10 -8.35 6.31
C THR A 75 16.53 -9.70 6.67
N LYS A 76 16.30 -9.97 7.96
CA LYS A 76 15.69 -11.23 8.43
C LYS A 76 14.25 -11.42 7.91
N LEU A 77 13.48 -10.35 7.74
CA LEU A 77 12.16 -10.43 7.11
C LEU A 77 12.26 -10.80 5.64
N SER A 78 13.24 -10.25 4.90
CA SER A 78 13.48 -10.58 3.49
C SER A 78 13.83 -12.06 3.31
N GLU A 79 14.71 -12.63 4.14
CA GLU A 79 15.09 -14.05 4.08
C GLU A 79 13.88 -15.00 4.23
N LEU A 80 12.85 -14.60 4.95
CA LEU A 80 11.63 -15.38 5.13
C LEU A 80 10.77 -15.47 3.87
N GLU A 81 10.86 -14.49 2.97
CA GLU A 81 10.13 -14.46 1.68
C GLU A 81 10.61 -15.55 0.72
N TYR A 82 11.88 -15.92 0.76
CA TYR A 82 12.49 -16.91 -0.16
C TYR A 82 12.12 -18.37 0.13
N THR A 83 11.41 -18.69 1.21
CA THR A 83 11.13 -20.06 1.62
C THR A 83 9.69 -20.50 1.34
N SER A 84 9.42 -20.96 0.10
CA SER A 84 8.29 -21.67 -0.55
C SER A 84 6.96 -22.04 0.15
N GLU A 85 5.93 -21.91 -0.64
CA GLU A 85 4.62 -22.54 -0.91
C GLU A 85 3.78 -23.14 0.23
N THR A 86 2.58 -22.65 0.39
CA THR A 86 1.35 -23.09 1.10
C THR A 86 1.37 -23.33 2.63
N LEU A 87 2.25 -24.14 3.20
CA LEU A 87 2.36 -24.28 4.67
C LEU A 87 3.12 -23.13 5.34
N LYS A 88 3.90 -22.41 4.55
CA LYS A 88 4.78 -21.34 5.00
C LYS A 88 4.14 -19.95 4.99
N GLN A 89 3.00 -19.74 4.34
CA GLN A 89 2.29 -18.47 4.44
C GLN A 89 1.87 -18.16 5.88
N ALA A 90 1.33 -19.15 6.60
CA ALA A 90 0.97 -18.99 8.01
C ALA A 90 2.21 -18.81 8.90
N GLU A 91 3.32 -19.51 8.59
CA GLU A 91 4.56 -19.40 9.35
C GLU A 91 5.29 -18.08 9.04
N ASN A 92 5.34 -17.65 7.79
CA ASN A 92 5.87 -16.34 7.41
C ASN A 92 5.04 -15.21 8.03
N PHE A 93 3.72 -15.31 8.02
CA PHE A 93 2.85 -14.37 8.69
C PHE A 93 3.09 -14.33 10.22
N ARG A 94 3.28 -15.48 10.86
CA ARG A 94 3.63 -15.56 12.29
C ARG A 94 4.99 -14.92 12.58
N LYS A 95 6.00 -15.14 11.73
CA LYS A 95 7.34 -14.54 11.88
C LYS A 95 7.32 -13.03 11.63
N LEU A 96 6.54 -12.57 10.65
CA LEU A 96 6.24 -11.15 10.45
C LEU A 96 5.62 -10.53 11.71
N LEU A 97 4.63 -11.18 12.31
CA LEU A 97 4.03 -10.75 13.58
C LEU A 97 5.04 -10.74 14.75
N LEU A 98 5.96 -11.70 14.80
CA LEU A 98 7.01 -11.74 15.83
C LEU A 98 8.04 -10.62 15.64
N ALA A 99 8.42 -10.29 14.39
CA ALA A 99 9.29 -9.14 14.10
C ALA A 99 8.61 -7.81 14.48
N MET A 100 7.29 -7.68 14.25
CA MET A 100 6.50 -6.54 14.72
C MET A 100 6.50 -6.38 16.24
N SER A 101 6.65 -7.47 17.00
CA SER A 101 6.67 -7.43 18.47
C SER A 101 7.93 -6.77 19.04
N THR A 102 8.99 -6.66 18.24
CA THR A 102 10.24 -6.02 18.65
C THR A 102 10.29 -4.53 18.28
N ASP A 103 9.96 -4.19 17.03
CA ASP A 103 9.88 -2.81 16.57
C ASP A 103 8.99 -2.70 15.31
N ILE A 104 7.87 -2.00 15.41
CA ILE A 104 6.92 -1.81 14.30
C ILE A 104 7.56 -1.08 13.10
N ARG A 105 8.60 -0.28 13.31
CA ARG A 105 9.28 0.48 12.26
C ARG A 105 9.94 -0.44 11.22
N VAL A 106 10.41 -1.61 11.63
CA VAL A 106 10.93 -2.65 10.72
C VAL A 106 9.88 -3.05 9.67
N LEU A 107 8.63 -3.24 10.11
CA LEU A 107 7.54 -3.53 9.19
C LEU A 107 7.21 -2.34 8.29
N LEU A 108 7.23 -1.11 8.81
CA LEU A 108 6.97 0.08 8.01
C LEU A 108 8.01 0.24 6.89
N VAL A 109 9.29 0.03 7.19
CA VAL A 109 10.35 0.01 6.16
C VAL A 109 10.09 -1.07 5.12
N LYS A 110 9.73 -2.29 5.55
CA LYS A 110 9.45 -3.40 4.63
C LYS A 110 8.22 -3.19 3.76
N LEU A 111 7.18 -2.55 4.29
CA LEU A 111 5.99 -2.17 3.52
C LEU A 111 6.30 -1.08 2.48
N ALA A 112 7.14 -0.10 2.82
CA ALA A 112 7.59 0.93 1.89
C ALA A 112 8.51 0.36 0.79
N ASP A 113 9.41 -0.58 1.15
CA ASP A 113 10.20 -1.36 0.20
C ASP A 113 9.29 -2.12 -0.78
N ARG A 114 8.32 -2.88 -0.25
CA ARG A 114 7.35 -3.62 -1.07
C ARG A 114 6.56 -2.69 -1.99
N LEU A 115 6.11 -1.54 -1.50
CA LEU A 115 5.40 -0.55 -2.33
C LEU A 115 6.26 -0.06 -3.48
N HIS A 116 7.52 0.33 -3.23
CA HIS A 116 8.42 0.76 -4.30
C HIS A 116 8.70 -0.38 -5.29
N ASN A 117 8.89 -1.60 -4.83
CA ASN A 117 9.05 -2.78 -5.68
C ASN A 117 7.81 -3.02 -6.55
N MET A 118 6.61 -2.80 -6.06
CA MET A 118 5.38 -2.89 -6.84
C MET A 118 5.25 -1.78 -7.87
N ARG A 119 5.60 -0.54 -7.55
CA ARG A 119 5.62 0.59 -8.49
C ARG A 119 6.57 0.35 -9.67
N THR A 120 7.66 -0.38 -9.45
CA THR A 120 8.69 -0.69 -10.45
C THR A 120 8.57 -2.10 -11.04
N LEU A 121 7.50 -2.83 -10.72
CA LEU A 121 7.31 -4.25 -11.10
C LEU A 121 7.31 -4.47 -12.62
N HIS A 122 6.87 -3.47 -13.38
CA HIS A 122 6.79 -3.51 -14.85
C HIS A 122 8.16 -3.66 -15.52
N HIS A 123 9.28 -3.31 -14.86
CA HIS A 123 10.64 -3.52 -15.38
C HIS A 123 11.07 -4.98 -15.33
N ILE A 124 10.40 -5.83 -14.57
CA ILE A 124 10.71 -7.27 -14.54
C ILE A 124 10.16 -7.93 -15.80
N GLN A 125 11.04 -8.49 -16.64
CA GLN A 125 10.67 -9.07 -17.93
C GLN A 125 9.76 -10.31 -17.81
N LYS A 126 10.03 -11.19 -16.83
CA LYS A 126 9.33 -12.46 -16.67
C LYS A 126 7.95 -12.25 -16.02
N SER A 127 6.88 -12.52 -16.77
CA SER A 127 5.49 -12.40 -16.32
C SER A 127 5.19 -13.25 -15.08
N GLU A 128 5.71 -14.47 -15.04
CA GLU A 128 5.55 -15.40 -13.92
C GLU A 128 6.14 -14.83 -12.61
N LYS A 129 7.32 -14.18 -12.71
CA LYS A 129 7.93 -13.52 -11.55
C LYS A 129 7.09 -12.32 -11.09
N ARG A 130 6.55 -11.51 -12.02
CA ARG A 130 5.65 -10.42 -11.68
C ARG A 130 4.39 -10.92 -10.97
N SER A 131 3.74 -11.96 -11.53
CA SER A 131 2.52 -12.53 -10.95
C SER A 131 2.77 -13.10 -9.55
N ARG A 132 3.91 -13.76 -9.32
CA ARG A 132 4.29 -14.28 -8.00
C ARG A 132 4.46 -13.16 -6.98
N ILE A 133 5.23 -12.11 -7.31
CA ILE A 133 5.46 -10.97 -6.41
C ILE A 133 4.14 -10.25 -6.10
N ALA A 134 3.31 -10.05 -7.13
CA ALA A 134 2.00 -9.42 -6.97
C ALA A 134 1.05 -10.25 -6.09
N ARG A 135 1.03 -11.57 -6.25
CA ARG A 135 0.23 -12.47 -5.42
C ARG A 135 0.66 -12.44 -3.96
N GLU A 136 1.96 -12.53 -3.71
CA GLU A 136 2.51 -12.39 -2.35
C GLU A 136 2.13 -11.04 -1.73
N THR A 137 2.14 -9.98 -2.52
CA THR A 137 1.72 -8.64 -2.08
C THR A 137 0.25 -8.62 -1.67
N LEU A 138 -0.65 -9.21 -2.46
CA LEU A 138 -2.08 -9.32 -2.14
C LEU A 138 -2.37 -10.22 -0.94
N ASP A 139 -1.62 -11.32 -0.81
CA ASP A 139 -1.91 -12.34 0.20
C ASP A 139 -1.33 -11.98 1.58
N ILE A 140 -0.23 -11.20 1.62
CA ILE A 140 0.51 -10.91 2.85
C ILE A 140 0.58 -9.42 3.15
N TYR A 141 1.14 -8.61 2.24
CA TYR A 141 1.50 -7.21 2.53
C TYR A 141 0.30 -6.26 2.58
N ALA A 142 -0.66 -6.42 1.67
CA ALA A 142 -1.87 -5.59 1.69
C ALA A 142 -2.72 -5.85 2.96
N PRO A 143 -2.98 -7.10 3.40
CA PRO A 143 -3.63 -7.37 4.67
C PRO A 143 -2.86 -6.89 5.91
N LEU A 144 -1.52 -6.88 5.86
CA LEU A 144 -0.70 -6.31 6.94
C LEU A 144 -0.89 -4.80 7.04
N ALA A 145 -0.82 -4.10 5.90
CA ALA A 145 -1.06 -2.66 5.84
C ALA A 145 -2.46 -2.30 6.35
N GLU A 146 -3.48 -3.09 6.00
CA GLU A 146 -4.85 -2.94 6.52
C GLU A 146 -4.91 -3.04 8.04
N ARG A 147 -4.28 -4.07 8.62
CA ARG A 147 -4.31 -4.32 10.07
C ARG A 147 -3.65 -3.23 10.91
N ILE A 148 -2.60 -2.60 10.39
CA ILE A 148 -1.95 -1.47 11.06
C ILE A 148 -2.60 -0.12 10.72
N GLY A 149 -3.71 -0.13 9.96
CA GLY A 149 -4.50 1.06 9.64
C GLY A 149 -3.96 1.91 8.47
N MET A 150 -2.95 1.42 7.73
CA MET A 150 -2.36 2.12 6.58
C MET A 150 -3.20 1.90 5.31
N GLN A 151 -4.41 2.46 5.31
CA GLN A 151 -5.41 2.23 4.28
C GLN A 151 -4.98 2.67 2.88
N GLU A 152 -4.27 3.79 2.77
CA GLU A 152 -3.78 4.30 1.48
C GLU A 152 -2.72 3.36 0.89
N LEU A 153 -1.78 2.92 1.72
CA LEU A 153 -0.76 1.95 1.33
C LEU A 153 -1.39 0.62 0.89
N MET A 154 -2.34 0.09 1.67
CA MET A 154 -3.07 -1.12 1.31
C MET A 154 -3.75 -0.97 -0.05
N ASN A 155 -4.48 0.13 -0.27
CA ASN A 155 -5.19 0.40 -1.52
C ASN A 155 -4.22 0.46 -2.72
N GLU A 156 -3.05 1.08 -2.56
CA GLU A 156 -2.05 1.18 -3.61
C GLU A 156 -1.42 -0.19 -3.91
N LEU A 157 -1.07 -0.97 -2.88
CA LEU A 157 -0.55 -2.33 -3.04
C LEU A 157 -1.57 -3.23 -3.77
N GLU A 158 -2.85 -3.17 -3.40
CA GLU A 158 -3.93 -3.90 -4.08
C GLU A 158 -4.07 -3.47 -5.55
N SER A 159 -4.06 -2.17 -5.83
CA SER A 159 -4.20 -1.62 -7.18
C SER A 159 -3.05 -2.02 -8.10
N LEU A 160 -1.82 -1.99 -7.60
CA LEU A 160 -0.63 -2.37 -8.36
C LEU A 160 -0.53 -3.89 -8.59
N SER A 161 -1.07 -4.69 -7.67
CA SER A 161 -1.00 -6.15 -7.74
C SER A 161 -2.10 -6.76 -8.61
N PHE A 162 -3.30 -6.21 -8.57
CA PHE A 162 -4.49 -6.77 -9.19
C PHE A 162 -4.32 -7.11 -10.68
N PRO A 163 -3.79 -6.22 -11.55
CA PRO A 163 -3.62 -6.52 -12.98
C PRO A 163 -2.64 -7.67 -13.26
N HIS A 164 -1.70 -7.94 -12.35
CA HIS A 164 -0.73 -9.01 -12.52
C HIS A 164 -1.21 -10.37 -12.03
N VAL A 165 -2.16 -10.40 -11.10
CA VAL A 165 -2.67 -11.66 -10.51
C VAL A 165 -3.95 -12.12 -11.20
N TYR A 166 -4.83 -11.18 -11.58
CA TYR A 166 -6.13 -11.45 -12.19
C TYR A 166 -6.38 -10.54 -13.41
N PRO A 167 -5.56 -10.66 -14.48
CA PRO A 167 -5.59 -9.74 -15.62
C PRO A 167 -6.95 -9.67 -16.31
N GLU A 168 -7.61 -10.81 -16.56
CA GLU A 168 -8.92 -10.86 -17.21
C GLU A 168 -10.01 -10.17 -16.38
N ALA A 169 -10.01 -10.39 -15.07
CA ALA A 169 -10.92 -9.74 -14.15
C ALA A 169 -10.68 -8.24 -14.08
N TYR A 170 -9.41 -7.82 -14.05
CA TYR A 170 -9.02 -6.42 -14.08
C TYR A 170 -9.52 -5.72 -15.35
N GLU A 171 -9.26 -6.29 -16.52
CA GLU A 171 -9.71 -5.74 -17.81
C GLU A 171 -11.23 -5.62 -17.88
N SER A 172 -11.97 -6.65 -17.45
CA SER A 172 -13.43 -6.66 -17.45
C SER A 172 -14.00 -5.56 -16.55
N ILE A 173 -13.44 -5.40 -15.34
CA ILE A 173 -13.88 -4.37 -14.40
C ILE A 173 -13.52 -2.98 -14.92
N MET A 174 -12.32 -2.79 -15.47
CA MET A 174 -11.91 -1.50 -16.02
C MET A 174 -12.78 -1.07 -17.19
N LYS A 175 -13.06 -1.94 -18.16
CA LYS A 175 -13.99 -1.66 -19.26
C LYS A 175 -15.38 -1.21 -18.77
N ARG A 176 -15.87 -1.86 -17.72
CA ARG A 176 -17.16 -1.49 -17.12
C ARG A 176 -17.11 -0.14 -16.41
N LEU A 177 -16.04 0.11 -15.67
CA LEU A 177 -15.84 1.39 -14.99
C LEU A 177 -15.68 2.55 -15.99
N ASP A 178 -14.98 2.35 -17.09
CA ASP A 178 -14.81 3.35 -18.14
C ASP A 178 -16.13 3.64 -18.85
N TYR A 179 -16.90 2.60 -19.23
CA TYR A 179 -18.25 2.78 -19.78
C TYR A 179 -19.19 3.56 -18.86
N LEU A 180 -19.08 3.32 -17.56
CA LEU A 180 -19.89 4.04 -16.56
C LEU A 180 -19.37 5.45 -16.34
N HIS A 181 -18.07 5.68 -16.45
CA HIS A 181 -17.46 6.99 -16.30
C HIS A 181 -18.01 7.98 -17.33
N ASP A 182 -18.01 7.61 -18.60
CA ASP A 182 -18.52 8.47 -19.70
C ASP A 182 -20.00 8.85 -19.51
N ASN A 183 -20.75 8.06 -18.72
CA ASN A 183 -22.19 8.26 -18.48
C ASN A 183 -22.51 8.84 -17.09
N THR A 184 -21.56 8.97 -16.17
CA THR A 184 -21.86 9.25 -14.75
C THR A 184 -21.00 10.32 -14.09
N GLU A 185 -20.07 10.98 -14.79
CA GLU A 185 -19.34 12.11 -14.18
C GLU A 185 -20.29 13.21 -13.69
N ASN A 186 -21.29 13.54 -14.49
CA ASN A 186 -22.32 14.50 -14.12
C ASN A 186 -23.09 14.06 -12.86
N ILE A 187 -23.39 12.75 -12.72
CA ILE A 187 -24.16 12.21 -11.59
C ILE A 187 -23.36 12.35 -10.28
N ARG A 188 -22.03 12.12 -10.29
CA ARG A 188 -21.20 12.29 -9.10
C ARG A 188 -21.28 13.72 -8.57
N ASP A 189 -21.09 14.69 -9.45
CA ASP A 189 -21.11 16.10 -9.08
C ASP A 189 -22.52 16.59 -8.71
N GLU A 190 -23.55 16.06 -9.36
CA GLU A 190 -24.95 16.29 -8.96
C GLU A 190 -25.24 15.78 -7.54
N VAL A 191 -24.80 14.56 -7.20
CA VAL A 191 -24.97 13.98 -5.86
C VAL A 191 -24.18 14.77 -4.80
N ILE A 192 -22.94 15.19 -5.08
CA ILE A 192 -22.18 16.03 -4.17
C ILE A 192 -22.92 17.34 -3.90
N ASN A 193 -23.31 18.04 -4.95
CA ASN A 193 -24.04 19.30 -4.84
C ASN A 193 -25.39 19.14 -4.09
N GLU A 194 -26.07 18.03 -4.25
CA GLU A 194 -27.33 17.76 -3.57
C GLU A 194 -27.11 17.48 -2.08
N LEU A 195 -26.12 16.66 -1.75
CA LEU A 195 -25.72 16.39 -0.36
C LEU A 195 -25.29 17.68 0.37
N GLU A 196 -24.46 18.50 -0.24
CA GLU A 196 -24.04 19.79 0.34
C GLU A 196 -25.23 20.72 0.60
N LYS A 197 -26.20 20.81 -0.33
CA LYS A 197 -27.45 21.57 -0.14
C LYS A 197 -28.30 21.05 1.03
N ILE A 198 -28.37 19.72 1.19
CA ILE A 198 -29.12 19.10 2.28
C ILE A 198 -28.49 19.43 3.61
N PHE A 199 -27.16 19.30 3.73
CA PHE A 199 -26.44 19.64 4.95
C PHE A 199 -26.53 21.12 5.29
N LEU A 200 -26.40 21.99 4.31
CA LEU A 200 -26.56 23.44 4.50
C LEU A 200 -27.94 23.80 5.03
N LYS A 201 -29.01 23.18 4.53
CA LYS A 201 -30.39 23.38 5.04
C LYS A 201 -30.52 22.97 6.51
N ASN A 202 -29.74 21.99 6.95
CA ASN A 202 -29.71 21.49 8.32
C ASN A 202 -28.69 22.18 9.20
N HIS A 203 -28.13 23.32 8.74
CA HIS A 203 -27.12 24.11 9.47
C HIS A 203 -25.90 23.26 9.87
N LEU A 204 -25.43 22.42 8.93
CA LEU A 204 -24.25 21.59 9.10
C LEU A 204 -23.24 21.94 7.99
N GLU A 205 -22.08 22.44 8.38
CA GLU A 205 -20.96 22.68 7.47
C GLU A 205 -20.22 21.37 7.26
N VAL A 206 -20.09 20.95 6.00
CA VAL A 206 -19.46 19.69 5.61
C VAL A 206 -18.65 19.86 4.33
N GLU A 207 -17.64 19.02 4.16
CA GLU A 207 -17.00 18.76 2.88
C GLU A 207 -17.46 17.39 2.37
N VAL A 208 -18.01 17.33 1.16
CA VAL A 208 -18.44 16.06 0.55
C VAL A 208 -17.45 15.65 -0.53
N VAL A 209 -16.77 14.53 -0.33
CA VAL A 209 -15.79 13.98 -1.29
C VAL A 209 -16.33 12.69 -1.89
N GLY A 210 -16.56 12.72 -3.21
CA GLY A 210 -16.90 11.52 -3.98
C GLY A 210 -15.64 10.77 -4.41
N ARG A 211 -15.54 9.47 -4.12
CA ARG A 211 -14.45 8.61 -4.60
C ARG A 211 -14.97 7.43 -5.38
N ARG A 212 -14.25 7.04 -6.42
CA ARG A 212 -14.47 5.75 -7.08
C ARG A 212 -14.01 4.60 -6.18
N LYS A 213 -14.73 3.49 -6.21
CA LYS A 213 -14.25 2.28 -5.57
C LYS A 213 -13.08 1.69 -6.36
N GLN A 214 -12.09 1.17 -5.61
CA GLN A 214 -10.95 0.49 -6.19
C GLN A 214 -11.40 -0.78 -6.97
N PRO A 215 -10.85 -1.03 -8.17
CA PRO A 215 -11.20 -2.20 -8.99
C PRO A 215 -11.06 -3.53 -8.24
N TYR A 216 -10.02 -3.69 -7.42
CA TYR A 216 -9.82 -4.89 -6.62
C TYR A 216 -10.91 -5.07 -5.53
N SER A 217 -11.36 -3.98 -4.91
CA SER A 217 -12.46 -4.02 -3.94
C SER A 217 -13.79 -4.44 -4.59
N ILE A 218 -14.01 -4.03 -5.84
CA ILE A 218 -15.16 -4.46 -6.65
C ILE A 218 -15.05 -5.96 -6.93
N TRP A 219 -13.88 -6.42 -7.39
CA TRP A 219 -13.62 -7.83 -7.66
C TRP A 219 -13.81 -8.70 -6.41
N LYS A 220 -13.28 -8.29 -5.26
CA LYS A 220 -13.50 -8.99 -3.98
C LYS A 220 -15.00 -9.15 -3.68
N LYS A 221 -15.80 -8.09 -3.84
CA LYS A 221 -17.25 -8.15 -3.61
C LYS A 221 -17.95 -9.14 -4.54
N ILE A 222 -17.62 -9.11 -5.84
CA ILE A 222 -18.18 -10.02 -6.85
C ILE A 222 -17.86 -11.46 -6.47
N THR A 223 -16.59 -11.75 -6.16
CA THR A 223 -16.11 -13.10 -5.90
C THR A 223 -16.66 -13.67 -4.59
N TYR A 224 -16.69 -12.86 -3.51
CA TYR A 224 -17.09 -13.36 -2.17
C TYR A 224 -18.60 -13.29 -1.93
N ARG A 225 -19.35 -12.37 -2.60
CA ARG A 225 -20.78 -12.21 -2.40
C ARG A 225 -21.65 -12.77 -3.54
N ASN A 226 -21.01 -13.34 -4.58
CA ASN A 226 -21.69 -13.90 -5.75
C ASN A 226 -22.68 -12.92 -6.42
N VAL A 227 -22.33 -11.62 -6.42
CA VAL A 227 -23.13 -10.55 -7.04
C VAL A 227 -22.57 -10.31 -8.44
N SER A 228 -23.43 -10.33 -9.46
CA SER A 228 -22.97 -10.02 -10.82
C SER A 228 -22.50 -8.57 -10.94
N LEU A 229 -21.49 -8.32 -11.76
CA LEU A 229 -20.93 -6.99 -12.03
C LEU A 229 -22.02 -6.01 -12.53
N GLU A 230 -23.03 -6.52 -13.25
CA GLU A 230 -24.14 -5.75 -13.80
C GLU A 230 -25.07 -5.19 -12.72
N ASN A 231 -25.22 -5.90 -11.61
CA ASN A 231 -26.10 -5.54 -10.49
C ASN A 231 -25.38 -4.69 -9.43
N GLN A 232 -24.10 -4.33 -9.64
CA GLN A 232 -23.40 -3.42 -8.73
C GLN A 232 -23.74 -1.96 -9.05
N ALA A 233 -24.78 -1.44 -8.40
CA ALA A 233 -25.10 -0.01 -8.38
C ALA A 233 -24.14 0.83 -7.53
N ASP A 234 -23.29 0.18 -6.70
CA ASP A 234 -22.46 0.74 -5.64
C ASP A 234 -21.01 0.98 -6.12
N LEU A 235 -20.85 1.79 -7.18
CA LEU A 235 -19.56 2.09 -7.80
C LEU A 235 -18.88 3.36 -7.23
N PHE A 236 -19.67 4.24 -6.64
CA PHE A 236 -19.21 5.44 -5.97
C PHE A 236 -19.39 5.32 -4.47
N ALA A 237 -18.49 5.93 -3.72
CA ALA A 237 -18.61 6.14 -2.31
C ALA A 237 -18.44 7.64 -2.03
N PHE A 238 -19.29 8.17 -1.16
CA PHE A 238 -19.20 9.55 -0.73
C PHE A 238 -18.72 9.59 0.71
N ARG A 239 -17.78 10.47 0.99
CA ARG A 239 -17.27 10.73 2.33
C ARG A 239 -17.71 12.14 2.72
N VAL A 240 -18.40 12.23 3.85
CA VAL A 240 -18.76 13.49 4.47
C VAL A 240 -17.77 13.76 5.57
N ILE A 241 -17.07 14.89 5.47
CA ILE A 241 -16.07 15.33 6.45
C ILE A 241 -16.69 16.46 7.25
N VAL A 242 -16.59 16.38 8.56
CA VAL A 242 -17.15 17.32 9.54
C VAL A 242 -16.13 17.65 10.62
N ASP A 243 -16.30 18.75 11.35
CA ASP A 243 -15.32 19.23 12.32
C ASP A 243 -15.30 18.42 13.62
N GLY A 244 -16.41 17.76 14.00
CA GLY A 244 -16.51 17.07 15.28
C GLY A 244 -17.30 15.75 15.26
N ALA A 245 -17.11 14.94 16.30
CA ALA A 245 -17.80 13.67 16.45
C ALA A 245 -19.32 13.81 16.56
N GLU A 246 -19.82 14.86 17.21
CA GLU A 246 -21.25 15.15 17.31
C GLU A 246 -21.86 15.41 15.93
N ASP A 247 -21.14 16.16 15.08
CA ASP A 247 -21.57 16.46 13.73
C ASP A 247 -21.56 15.23 12.81
N CYS A 248 -20.73 14.22 13.08
CA CYS A 248 -20.83 12.93 12.39
C CYS A 248 -22.20 12.27 12.60
N TYR A 249 -22.71 12.26 13.82
CA TYR A 249 -24.02 11.68 14.11
C TYR A 249 -25.16 12.53 13.57
N ARG A 250 -25.01 13.87 13.59
CA ARG A 250 -25.98 14.77 12.96
C ARG A 250 -26.03 14.56 11.44
N ALA A 251 -24.86 14.47 10.77
CA ALA A 251 -24.78 14.19 9.35
C ALA A 251 -25.41 12.85 8.98
N LEU A 252 -25.17 11.81 9.79
CA LEU A 252 -25.80 10.50 9.58
C LEU A 252 -27.34 10.60 9.72
N GLY A 253 -27.85 11.31 10.70
CA GLY A 253 -29.30 11.55 10.87
C GLY A 253 -29.89 12.27 9.67
N VAL A 254 -29.27 13.34 9.20
CA VAL A 254 -29.71 14.10 8.02
C VAL A 254 -29.79 13.23 6.77
N ILE A 255 -28.82 12.32 6.55
CA ILE A 255 -28.83 11.41 5.39
C ILE A 255 -29.93 10.35 5.52
N HIS A 256 -30.23 9.87 6.73
CA HIS A 256 -31.27 8.86 6.96
C HIS A 256 -32.69 9.43 6.82
N ASP A 257 -32.88 10.72 7.10
CA ASP A 257 -34.19 11.38 6.99
C ASP A 257 -34.51 11.83 5.56
N TYR A 258 -33.51 11.85 4.67
CA TYR A 258 -33.63 12.18 3.25
C TYR A 258 -33.91 10.95 2.40
#